data_e7ff33f671ab86fa283a105271c806ab
#
_entry.id   e7ff33f671ab86fa283a105271c806ab
#
_cell.length_a   1.000
_cell.length_b   1.000
_cell.length_c   1.000
_cell.angle_alpha   90.00
_cell.angle_beta   90.00
_cell.angle_gamma   90.00
#
_symmetry.space_group_name_H-M   'P 1'
#
loop_
_entity.id
_entity.type
_entity.pdbx_description
1 polymer ?
#
loop_
_entity_poly.entity_id
_entity_poly.type
_entity_poly.pdbx_seq_one_letter_code
_entity_poly.pdbx_strand_id
1 'polypeptide(L)'
;MAASKRMMRDFGEVENLQVSRKGSADFVSQADISAERTIQAELAKARPDWGFIMEEAGQIDAADKDAPCWIIDPIDGTTNFLHGIPHFAISIAVMDKGKITAGTVFDPARNEFYFAETGTGAFLNGRRIRVSGRRKMIDCLFSTGIPFLGRGTAETDTLFLAEMREIMQASSGVRRFGAAALDLAFVAAGRYDGFWERGLSLWDIAAGYLLVKEAGGFISDFSARDNCLVSGDVVAANSAMHIPLLKKLRQAKDSLDQLT
;
A
#
# COMPACT_ATOMS: atom_id res chain seq x y z
N MET A 1 -10.66 15.22 1.09
CA MET A 1 -10.90 16.25 2.17
C MET A 1 -12.24 16.06 2.90
N ALA A 2 -13.39 15.81 2.22
CA ALA A 2 -14.67 15.60 2.93
C ALA A 2 -14.65 14.33 3.80
N ALA A 3 -14.24 13.19 3.24
CA ALA A 3 -14.11 11.90 3.93
C ALA A 3 -13.14 11.99 5.13
N SER A 4 -11.98 12.61 4.96
CA SER A 4 -10.96 12.68 6.01
C SER A 4 -11.38 13.47 7.25
N LYS A 5 -12.22 14.50 7.10
CA LYS A 5 -12.73 15.26 8.26
C LYS A 5 -13.60 14.40 9.18
N ARG A 6 -14.47 13.58 8.58
CA ARG A 6 -15.30 12.65 9.33
C ARG A 6 -14.45 11.52 9.92
N MET A 7 -13.57 10.94 9.12
CA MET A 7 -12.63 9.90 9.55
C MET A 7 -11.82 10.33 10.79
N MET A 8 -11.26 11.56 10.80
CA MET A 8 -10.48 12.06 11.94
C MET A 8 -11.35 12.31 13.17
N ARG A 9 -12.62 12.68 13.02
CA ARG A 9 -13.55 12.75 14.16
C ARG A 9 -13.83 11.35 14.69
N ASP A 10 -14.15 10.40 13.81
CA ASP A 10 -14.45 9.02 14.16
C ASP A 10 -13.21 8.33 14.80
N PHE A 11 -11.99 8.66 14.33
CA PHE A 11 -10.73 8.21 14.94
C PHE A 11 -10.57 8.67 16.40
N GLY A 12 -11.04 9.87 16.75
CA GLY A 12 -11.05 10.37 18.14
C GLY A 12 -12.10 9.69 19.04
N GLU A 13 -13.03 8.93 18.45
CA GLU A 13 -14.14 8.29 19.16
C GLU A 13 -14.15 6.77 18.93
N VAL A 14 -12.99 6.17 18.73
CA VAL A 14 -12.82 4.75 18.31
C VAL A 14 -13.57 3.76 19.22
N GLU A 15 -13.65 4.02 20.53
CA GLU A 15 -14.36 3.16 21.49
C GLU A 15 -15.86 3.05 21.20
N ASN A 16 -16.43 4.01 20.48
CA ASN A 16 -17.85 4.06 20.13
C ASN A 16 -18.17 3.47 18.76
N LEU A 17 -17.13 3.06 17.99
CA LEU A 17 -17.34 2.50 16.66
C LEU A 17 -17.80 1.04 16.74
N GLN A 18 -18.79 0.69 15.91
CA GLN A 18 -19.16 -0.71 15.70
C GLN A 18 -18.12 -1.38 14.80
N VAL A 19 -17.62 -2.52 15.24
CA VAL A 19 -16.64 -3.33 14.54
C VAL A 19 -17.27 -4.67 14.17
N SER A 20 -17.16 -5.05 12.92
CA SER A 20 -17.46 -6.39 12.45
C SER A 20 -16.20 -7.09 11.95
N ARG A 21 -16.13 -8.43 12.10
CA ARG A 21 -14.96 -9.21 11.69
C ARG A 21 -15.19 -9.83 10.32
N LYS A 22 -14.29 -9.58 9.39
CA LYS A 22 -14.22 -10.19 8.06
C LYS A 22 -13.20 -11.34 8.07
N GLY A 23 -13.55 -12.52 8.44
CA GLY A 23 -12.56 -13.59 8.60
C GLY A 23 -11.79 -13.48 9.92
N SER A 24 -10.61 -14.14 10.04
CA SER A 24 -9.95 -14.35 11.32
C SER A 24 -9.21 -13.12 11.88
N ALA A 25 -8.82 -12.18 11.07
CA ALA A 25 -8.14 -10.95 11.51
C ALA A 25 -8.43 -9.72 10.62
N ASP A 26 -9.47 -9.78 9.82
CA ASP A 26 -9.91 -8.68 8.98
C ASP A 26 -11.11 -7.97 9.61
N PHE A 27 -11.04 -6.66 9.77
CA PHE A 27 -12.02 -5.85 10.47
C PHE A 27 -12.64 -4.82 9.54
N VAL A 28 -13.94 -4.69 9.59
CA VAL A 28 -14.71 -3.62 8.95
C VAL A 28 -15.26 -2.71 10.01
N SER A 29 -15.04 -1.42 9.88
CA SER A 29 -15.65 -0.42 10.74
C SER A 29 -16.74 0.36 9.99
N GLN A 30 -17.62 1.00 10.74
CA GLN A 30 -18.56 1.94 10.14
C GLN A 30 -17.84 3.14 9.51
N ALA A 31 -16.62 3.42 9.94
CA ALA A 31 -15.78 4.47 9.39
C ALA A 31 -15.34 4.15 7.96
N ASP A 32 -14.90 2.88 7.68
CA ASP A 32 -14.51 2.43 6.33
C ASP A 32 -15.67 2.61 5.35
N ILE A 33 -16.83 2.02 5.67
CA ILE A 33 -18.04 2.08 4.82
C ILE A 33 -18.48 3.53 4.59
N SER A 34 -18.44 4.37 5.61
CA SER A 34 -18.84 5.77 5.50
C SER A 34 -17.85 6.61 4.70
N ALA A 35 -16.54 6.34 4.87
CA ALA A 35 -15.48 7.00 4.11
C ALA A 35 -15.59 6.63 2.63
N GLU A 36 -15.74 5.34 2.30
CA GLU A 36 -15.85 4.86 0.94
C GLU A 36 -17.08 5.46 0.22
N ARG A 37 -18.26 5.43 0.86
CA ARG A 37 -19.47 6.05 0.29
C ARG A 37 -19.29 7.54 0.01
N THR A 38 -18.60 8.26 0.90
CA THR A 38 -18.32 9.69 0.72
C THR A 38 -17.36 9.90 -0.45
N ILE A 39 -16.29 9.13 -0.55
CA ILE A 39 -15.31 9.20 -1.64
C ILE A 39 -16.00 8.87 -2.96
N GLN A 40 -16.72 7.75 -3.03
CA GLN A 40 -17.45 7.32 -4.21
C GLN A 40 -18.41 8.40 -4.70
N ALA A 41 -19.22 8.98 -3.82
CA ALA A 41 -20.19 10.01 -4.20
C ALA A 41 -19.52 11.26 -4.79
N GLU A 42 -18.38 11.70 -4.25
CA GLU A 42 -17.65 12.86 -4.77
C GLU A 42 -16.97 12.56 -6.11
N LEU A 43 -16.40 11.36 -6.28
CA LEU A 43 -15.76 10.94 -7.52
C LEU A 43 -16.79 10.70 -8.64
N ALA A 44 -17.94 10.10 -8.33
CA ALA A 44 -19.04 9.92 -9.29
C ALA A 44 -19.59 11.26 -9.80
N LYS A 45 -19.66 12.30 -8.97
CA LYS A 45 -20.03 13.65 -9.42
C LYS A 45 -19.01 14.21 -10.43
N ALA A 46 -17.72 13.97 -10.17
CA ALA A 46 -16.65 14.49 -11.02
C ALA A 46 -16.51 13.71 -12.33
N ARG A 47 -16.76 12.40 -12.31
CA ARG A 47 -16.65 11.49 -13.46
C ARG A 47 -17.77 10.45 -13.41
N PRO A 48 -18.98 10.79 -13.85
CA PRO A 48 -20.17 9.92 -13.71
C PRO A 48 -20.10 8.65 -14.55
N ASP A 49 -19.28 8.65 -15.61
CA ASP A 49 -19.18 7.55 -16.57
C ASP A 49 -18.05 6.57 -16.24
N TRP A 50 -17.31 6.79 -15.14
CA TRP A 50 -16.19 5.93 -14.75
C TRP A 50 -16.64 4.80 -13.83
N GLY A 51 -15.94 3.65 -13.93
CA GLY A 51 -16.13 2.52 -13.02
C GLY A 51 -15.44 2.69 -11.68
N PHE A 52 -15.67 1.73 -10.78
CA PHE A 52 -15.07 1.68 -9.44
C PHE A 52 -14.61 0.27 -9.11
N ILE A 53 -13.45 0.15 -8.48
CA ILE A 53 -12.96 -1.04 -7.76
C ILE A 53 -12.69 -0.58 -6.34
N MET A 54 -13.45 -1.10 -5.37
CA MET A 54 -13.49 -0.61 -4.00
C MET A 54 -13.34 -1.76 -3.02
N GLU A 55 -12.74 -1.50 -1.87
CA GLU A 55 -12.52 -2.51 -0.84
C GLU A 55 -13.85 -3.01 -0.25
N GLU A 56 -14.73 -2.10 0.14
CA GLU A 56 -15.94 -2.41 0.89
C GLU A 56 -17.12 -2.78 0.00
N ALA A 57 -17.41 -1.96 -1.01
CA ALA A 57 -18.55 -2.14 -1.91
C ALA A 57 -18.24 -3.03 -3.13
N GLY A 58 -16.96 -3.37 -3.35
CA GLY A 58 -16.53 -4.17 -4.49
C GLY A 58 -16.48 -3.40 -5.80
N GLN A 59 -16.78 -4.06 -6.92
CA GLN A 59 -16.65 -3.50 -8.25
C GLN A 59 -17.98 -2.96 -8.77
N ILE A 60 -17.92 -1.79 -9.41
CA ILE A 60 -19.01 -1.18 -10.20
C ILE A 60 -18.44 -0.91 -11.58
N ASP A 61 -18.96 -1.60 -12.57
CA ASP A 61 -18.52 -1.42 -13.96
C ASP A 61 -19.05 -0.11 -14.53
N ALA A 62 -18.22 0.54 -15.34
CA ALA A 62 -18.65 1.65 -16.17
C ALA A 62 -19.59 1.15 -17.29
N ALA A 63 -20.45 2.04 -17.81
CA ALA A 63 -21.29 1.71 -18.95
C ALA A 63 -20.46 1.42 -20.22
N ASP A 64 -19.37 2.15 -20.40
CA ASP A 64 -18.35 1.89 -21.42
C ASP A 64 -17.20 1.10 -20.78
N LYS A 65 -16.94 -0.10 -21.31
CA LYS A 65 -15.86 -0.99 -20.82
C LYS A 65 -14.46 -0.42 -21.01
N ASP A 66 -14.30 0.53 -21.92
CA ASP A 66 -13.03 1.22 -22.16
C ASP A 66 -12.87 2.48 -21.30
N ALA A 67 -13.89 2.85 -20.51
CA ALA A 67 -13.78 3.98 -19.59
C ALA A 67 -12.80 3.69 -18.46
N PRO A 68 -12.10 4.72 -17.95
CA PRO A 68 -11.26 4.56 -16.76
C PRO A 68 -12.07 4.14 -15.53
N CYS A 69 -11.37 3.58 -14.53
CA CYS A 69 -11.98 3.27 -13.25
C CYS A 69 -11.17 3.84 -12.08
N TRP A 70 -11.89 4.16 -11.01
CA TRP A 70 -11.31 4.49 -9.72
C TRP A 70 -11.01 3.21 -8.94
N ILE A 71 -9.86 3.18 -8.29
CA ILE A 71 -9.48 2.12 -7.34
C ILE A 71 -9.38 2.80 -5.99
N ILE A 72 -10.10 2.28 -4.97
CA ILE A 72 -10.28 2.97 -3.69
C ILE A 72 -10.06 2.00 -2.53
N ASP A 73 -9.18 2.39 -1.63
CA ASP A 73 -9.13 1.90 -0.25
C ASP A 73 -9.50 3.09 0.66
N PRO A 74 -10.63 3.00 1.38
CA PRO A 74 -11.11 4.09 2.22
C PRO A 74 -10.24 4.30 3.46
N ILE A 75 -9.69 3.22 4.05
CA ILE A 75 -8.82 3.27 5.23
C ILE A 75 -7.79 2.14 5.18
N ASP A 76 -6.71 2.31 4.41
CA ASP A 76 -5.54 1.43 4.54
C ASP A 76 -4.98 1.53 5.96
N GLY A 77 -4.92 0.39 6.66
CA GLY A 77 -4.56 0.34 8.06
C GLY A 77 -5.75 0.38 9.03
N THR A 78 -6.89 -0.22 8.67
CA THR A 78 -8.11 -0.32 9.50
C THR A 78 -7.84 -0.81 10.91
N THR A 79 -6.94 -1.79 11.10
CA THR A 79 -6.55 -2.27 12.43
C THR A 79 -5.91 -1.15 13.26
N ASN A 80 -5.03 -0.35 12.67
CA ASN A 80 -4.42 0.81 13.35
C ASN A 80 -5.48 1.83 13.73
N PHE A 81 -6.38 2.14 12.79
CA PHE A 81 -7.50 3.06 13.03
C PHE A 81 -8.33 2.62 14.22
N LEU A 82 -8.75 1.34 14.27
CA LEU A 82 -9.57 0.77 15.34
C LEU A 82 -8.86 0.72 16.69
N HIS A 83 -7.54 0.73 16.71
CA HIS A 83 -6.75 0.73 17.95
C HIS A 83 -6.23 2.12 18.33
N GLY A 84 -6.68 3.20 17.67
CA GLY A 84 -6.26 4.55 17.98
C GLY A 84 -4.80 4.83 17.62
N ILE A 85 -4.21 4.04 16.71
CA ILE A 85 -2.84 4.23 16.23
C ILE A 85 -2.88 5.17 15.01
N PRO A 86 -2.25 6.36 15.06
CA PRO A 86 -2.35 7.37 13.98
C PRO A 86 -1.44 7.00 12.79
N HIS A 87 -1.69 5.83 12.18
CA HIS A 87 -0.96 5.33 11.01
C HIS A 87 -1.92 4.58 10.10
N PHE A 88 -2.64 5.32 9.28
CA PHE A 88 -3.62 4.86 8.30
C PHE A 88 -3.76 5.90 7.20
N ALA A 89 -4.29 5.50 6.04
CA ALA A 89 -4.42 6.41 4.90
C ALA A 89 -5.67 6.13 4.07
N ILE A 90 -6.06 7.13 3.28
CA ILE A 90 -6.95 6.96 2.11
C ILE A 90 -6.07 6.72 0.90
N SER A 91 -6.31 5.65 0.16
CA SER A 91 -5.64 5.35 -1.10
C SER A 91 -6.64 5.44 -2.25
N ILE A 92 -6.33 6.23 -3.28
CA ILE A 92 -7.17 6.37 -4.48
C ILE A 92 -6.25 6.35 -5.70
N ALA A 93 -6.59 5.52 -6.69
CA ALA A 93 -5.91 5.50 -7.97
C ALA A 93 -6.89 5.57 -9.14
N VAL A 94 -6.38 5.92 -10.31
CA VAL A 94 -7.07 5.85 -11.59
C VAL A 94 -6.40 4.81 -12.46
N MET A 95 -7.17 3.85 -12.93
CA MET A 95 -6.73 2.89 -13.94
C MET A 95 -7.41 3.19 -15.27
N ASP A 96 -6.63 3.39 -16.32
CA ASP A 96 -7.06 3.54 -17.70
C ASP A 96 -6.40 2.48 -18.59
N LYS A 97 -7.20 1.68 -19.26
CA LYS A 97 -6.74 0.59 -20.15
C LYS A 97 -5.71 -0.33 -19.48
N GLY A 98 -5.98 -0.72 -18.22
CA GLY A 98 -5.12 -1.60 -17.43
C GLY A 98 -3.82 -0.97 -16.90
N LYS A 99 -3.66 0.36 -17.00
CA LYS A 99 -2.50 1.09 -16.49
C LYS A 99 -2.92 2.08 -15.42
N ILE A 100 -2.17 2.16 -14.34
CA ILE A 100 -2.37 3.21 -13.32
C ILE A 100 -1.82 4.52 -13.88
N THR A 101 -2.68 5.52 -14.04
CA THR A 101 -2.37 6.82 -14.66
C THR A 101 -2.28 7.96 -13.65
N ALA A 102 -3.00 7.86 -12.52
CA ALA A 102 -2.91 8.79 -11.41
C ALA A 102 -3.08 8.04 -10.09
N GLY A 103 -2.52 8.56 -9.02
CA GLY A 103 -2.65 7.97 -7.69
C GLY A 103 -2.40 8.97 -6.58
N THR A 104 -3.13 8.81 -5.48
CA THR A 104 -2.94 9.60 -4.26
C THR A 104 -3.06 8.72 -3.03
N VAL A 105 -2.18 8.99 -2.05
CA VAL A 105 -2.26 8.46 -0.69
C VAL A 105 -2.34 9.64 0.24
N PHE A 106 -3.36 9.69 1.07
CA PHE A 106 -3.54 10.76 2.04
C PHE A 106 -3.50 10.22 3.46
N ASP A 107 -2.50 10.64 4.23
CA ASP A 107 -2.38 10.43 5.67
C ASP A 107 -3.08 11.57 6.42
N PRO A 108 -4.28 11.37 6.96
CA PRO A 108 -5.01 12.44 7.62
C PRO A 108 -4.44 12.80 9.00
N ALA A 109 -3.77 11.85 9.67
CA ALA A 109 -3.19 12.07 10.99
C ALA A 109 -1.98 13.01 10.93
N ARG A 110 -1.18 12.93 9.83
CA ARG A 110 -0.03 13.81 9.60
C ARG A 110 -0.33 14.96 8.65
N ASN A 111 -1.52 14.99 8.05
CA ASN A 111 -1.89 15.93 6.98
C ASN A 111 -0.88 15.88 5.82
N GLU A 112 -0.52 14.68 5.39
CA GLU A 112 0.40 14.41 4.30
C GLU A 112 -0.34 13.88 3.08
N PHE A 113 -0.33 14.66 2.00
CA PHE A 113 -0.97 14.33 0.74
C PHE A 113 0.08 13.97 -0.30
N TYR A 114 0.19 12.68 -0.60
CA TYR A 114 1.04 12.15 -1.66
C TYR A 114 0.25 12.05 -2.95
N PHE A 115 0.83 12.48 -4.06
CA PHE A 115 0.18 12.46 -5.36
C PHE A 115 1.20 12.15 -6.45
N ALA A 116 0.79 11.38 -7.45
CA ALA A 116 1.52 11.17 -8.68
C ALA A 116 0.56 11.06 -9.88
N GLU A 117 1.04 11.50 -11.03
CA GLU A 117 0.42 11.31 -12.33
C GLU A 117 1.50 10.88 -13.32
N THR A 118 1.20 9.96 -14.21
CA THR A 118 2.16 9.38 -15.16
C THR A 118 2.92 10.46 -15.92
N GLY A 119 4.25 10.43 -15.83
CA GLY A 119 5.17 11.37 -16.51
C GLY A 119 5.33 12.73 -15.83
N THR A 120 4.61 13.02 -14.73
CA THR A 120 4.71 14.32 -14.05
C THR A 120 5.62 14.28 -12.82
N GLY A 121 5.83 13.10 -12.25
CA GLY A 121 6.58 12.87 -11.03
C GLY A 121 5.66 12.70 -9.81
N ALA A 122 6.27 12.42 -8.65
CA ALA A 122 5.58 12.28 -7.37
C ALA A 122 5.77 13.51 -6.48
N PHE A 123 4.74 13.81 -5.69
CA PHE A 123 4.70 15.02 -4.85
C PHE A 123 4.15 14.70 -3.45
N LEU A 124 4.67 15.38 -2.45
CA LEU A 124 4.15 15.43 -1.07
C LEU A 124 3.80 16.89 -0.74
N ASN A 125 2.52 17.15 -0.47
CA ASN A 125 2.02 18.50 -0.17
C ASN A 125 2.49 19.54 -1.20
N GLY A 126 2.43 19.19 -2.50
CA GLY A 126 2.84 20.04 -3.62
C GLY A 126 4.36 20.15 -3.83
N ARG A 127 5.19 19.53 -3.00
CA ARG A 127 6.65 19.49 -3.18
C ARG A 127 7.05 18.18 -3.85
N ARG A 128 7.86 18.28 -4.90
CA ARG A 128 8.36 17.08 -5.60
C ARG A 128 9.18 16.20 -4.65
N ILE A 129 8.88 14.90 -4.63
CA ILE A 129 9.61 13.90 -3.86
C ILE A 129 10.37 12.94 -4.78
N ARG A 130 11.33 12.23 -4.20
CA ARG A 130 12.12 11.18 -4.84
C ARG A 130 12.44 10.10 -3.82
N VAL A 131 12.62 8.87 -4.31
CA VAL A 131 13.17 7.77 -3.50
C VAL A 131 14.53 8.12 -2.92
N SER A 132 14.94 7.44 -1.87
CA SER A 132 16.22 7.68 -1.22
C SER A 132 17.42 7.44 -2.15
N GLY A 133 18.53 8.09 -1.86
CA GLY A 133 19.81 7.90 -2.57
C GLY A 133 20.76 6.91 -1.89
N ARG A 134 20.34 6.16 -0.84
CA ARG A 134 21.19 5.21 -0.13
C ARG A 134 21.56 4.03 -1.03
N ARG A 135 22.84 3.61 -0.94
CA ARG A 135 23.40 2.57 -1.83
C ARG A 135 23.96 1.36 -1.08
N LYS A 136 24.06 1.43 0.23
CA LYS A 136 24.54 0.31 1.07
C LYS A 136 23.39 -0.20 1.91
N MET A 137 23.11 -1.49 1.83
CA MET A 137 21.97 -2.09 2.54
C MET A 137 22.05 -1.88 4.05
N ILE A 138 23.27 -1.88 4.63
CA ILE A 138 23.49 -1.64 6.07
C ILE A 138 22.99 -0.27 6.55
N ASP A 139 22.94 0.71 5.65
CA ASP A 139 22.48 2.07 5.97
C ASP A 139 20.98 2.24 5.67
N CYS A 140 20.32 1.18 5.15
CA CYS A 140 18.94 1.24 4.67
C CYS A 140 17.94 0.85 5.74
N LEU A 141 16.78 1.51 5.70
CA LEU A 141 15.60 1.20 6.49
C LEU A 141 14.51 0.63 5.57
N PHE A 142 14.07 -0.58 5.87
CA PHE A 142 13.02 -1.25 5.11
C PHE A 142 11.70 -1.28 5.89
N SER A 143 10.60 -1.48 5.18
CA SER A 143 9.29 -1.81 5.78
C SER A 143 8.70 -3.07 5.15
N THR A 144 7.76 -3.69 5.87
CA THR A 144 7.06 -4.88 5.45
C THR A 144 5.71 -5.01 6.16
N GLY A 145 4.77 -5.74 5.56
CA GLY A 145 3.64 -6.31 6.30
C GLY A 145 4.01 -7.64 6.95
N ILE A 146 3.08 -8.20 7.70
CA ILE A 146 3.19 -9.55 8.23
C ILE A 146 1.98 -10.37 7.78
N PRO A 147 2.11 -11.69 7.55
CA PRO A 147 0.98 -12.55 7.28
C PRO A 147 -0.09 -12.40 8.38
N PHE A 148 -1.34 -12.20 7.98
CA PHE A 148 -2.44 -12.13 8.92
C PHE A 148 -2.87 -13.53 9.36
N LEU A 149 -3.33 -13.64 10.60
CA LEU A 149 -3.93 -14.86 11.09
C LEU A 149 -5.06 -15.33 10.15
N GLY A 150 -4.91 -16.53 9.57
CA GLY A 150 -5.87 -17.11 8.62
C GLY A 150 -5.71 -16.64 7.16
N ARG A 151 -4.72 -15.79 6.82
CA ARG A 151 -4.36 -15.42 5.45
C ARG A 151 -3.06 -16.06 4.96
N GLY A 152 -2.44 -16.91 5.75
CA GLY A 152 -1.22 -17.62 5.41
C GLY A 152 -1.29 -19.09 5.81
N THR A 153 -0.27 -19.83 5.45
CA THR A 153 0.00 -21.19 5.87
C THR A 153 1.27 -21.19 6.73
N ALA A 154 1.53 -22.30 7.43
CA ALA A 154 2.77 -22.44 8.20
C ALA A 154 4.02 -22.23 7.33
N GLU A 155 3.95 -22.60 6.03
CA GLU A 155 5.02 -22.40 5.07
C GLU A 155 5.24 -20.91 4.75
N THR A 156 4.15 -20.15 4.54
CA THR A 156 4.24 -18.69 4.27
C THR A 156 4.77 -17.93 5.47
N ASP A 157 4.36 -18.32 6.67
CA ASP A 157 4.84 -17.72 7.92
C ASP A 157 6.33 -18.01 8.14
N THR A 158 6.75 -19.26 7.88
CA THR A 158 8.16 -19.68 7.97
C THR A 158 9.02 -18.92 6.97
N LEU A 159 8.54 -18.78 5.72
CA LEU A 159 9.22 -18.00 4.69
C LEU A 159 9.36 -16.53 5.10
N PHE A 160 8.28 -15.92 5.58
CA PHE A 160 8.29 -14.53 6.05
C PHE A 160 9.32 -14.31 7.18
N LEU A 161 9.37 -15.21 8.16
CA LEU A 161 10.34 -15.11 9.25
C LEU A 161 11.79 -15.26 8.77
N ALA A 162 12.05 -16.13 7.79
CA ALA A 162 13.35 -16.25 7.16
C ALA A 162 13.74 -14.97 6.38
N GLU A 163 12.82 -14.39 5.62
CA GLU A 163 13.03 -13.11 4.92
C GLU A 163 13.32 -11.98 5.90
N MET A 164 12.53 -11.88 6.96
CA MET A 164 12.72 -10.89 8.02
C MET A 164 14.13 -11.02 8.62
N ARG A 165 14.58 -12.24 8.94
CA ARG A 165 15.91 -12.50 9.47
C ARG A 165 17.02 -12.03 8.53
N GLU A 166 16.92 -12.36 7.24
CA GLU A 166 17.90 -11.98 6.23
C GLU A 166 18.02 -10.46 6.08
N ILE A 167 16.88 -9.74 6.10
CA ILE A 167 16.88 -8.28 5.98
C ILE A 167 17.36 -7.61 7.26
N MET A 168 16.95 -8.10 8.45
CA MET A 168 17.40 -7.58 9.74
C MET A 168 18.92 -7.66 9.90
N GLN A 169 19.55 -8.74 9.43
CA GLN A 169 21.00 -8.93 9.52
C GLN A 169 21.79 -8.05 8.55
N ALA A 170 21.14 -7.53 7.50
CA ALA A 170 21.79 -6.81 6.41
C ALA A 170 21.52 -5.29 6.41
N SER A 171 20.57 -4.81 7.21
CA SER A 171 20.05 -3.44 7.15
C SER A 171 20.15 -2.72 8.50
N SER A 172 19.91 -1.41 8.50
CA SER A 172 19.82 -0.64 9.75
C SER A 172 18.52 -0.91 10.52
N GLY A 173 17.55 -1.59 9.91
CA GLY A 173 16.35 -2.04 10.58
C GLY A 173 15.14 -2.23 9.65
N VAL A 174 14.10 -2.81 10.23
CA VAL A 174 12.81 -3.03 9.56
C VAL A 174 11.69 -2.36 10.36
N ARG A 175 10.69 -1.87 9.67
CA ARG A 175 9.45 -1.34 10.24
C ARG A 175 8.27 -2.19 9.78
N ARG A 176 7.31 -2.36 10.68
CA ARG A 176 6.03 -2.99 10.39
C ARG A 176 4.93 -2.14 11.01
N PHE A 177 4.34 -1.25 10.23
CA PHE A 177 3.30 -0.38 10.72
C PHE A 177 1.89 -0.79 10.28
N GLY A 178 1.76 -1.60 9.22
CA GLY A 178 0.49 -2.20 8.80
C GLY A 178 -0.43 -1.25 8.05
N ALA A 179 0.13 -0.47 7.13
CA ALA A 179 -0.56 0.34 6.15
C ALA A 179 0.28 0.37 4.87
N ALA A 180 -0.02 -0.52 3.92
CA ALA A 180 0.80 -0.77 2.74
C ALA A 180 0.89 0.47 1.82
N ALA A 181 -0.21 1.21 1.66
CA ALA A 181 -0.22 2.44 0.89
C ALA A 181 0.74 3.48 1.47
N LEU A 182 0.81 3.62 2.82
CA LEU A 182 1.77 4.51 3.48
C LEU A 182 3.21 3.99 3.35
N ASP A 183 3.42 2.69 3.47
CA ASP A 183 4.75 2.10 3.30
C ASP A 183 5.31 2.42 1.91
N LEU A 184 4.51 2.26 0.84
CA LEU A 184 4.87 2.62 -0.52
C LEU A 184 5.06 4.14 -0.71
N ALA A 185 4.20 4.97 -0.11
CA ALA A 185 4.34 6.43 -0.13
C ALA A 185 5.64 6.87 0.58
N PHE A 186 6.03 6.20 1.66
CA PHE A 186 7.28 6.48 2.38
C PHE A 186 8.52 6.02 1.60
N VAL A 187 8.43 4.93 0.82
CA VAL A 187 9.46 4.57 -0.16
C VAL A 187 9.60 5.67 -1.22
N ALA A 188 8.47 6.13 -1.80
CA ALA A 188 8.48 7.21 -2.79
C ALA A 188 9.05 8.52 -2.25
N ALA A 189 8.83 8.82 -0.95
CA ALA A 189 9.38 10.00 -0.28
C ALA A 189 10.82 9.84 0.25
N GLY A 190 11.45 8.67 0.05
CA GLY A 190 12.81 8.38 0.53
C GLY A 190 12.94 8.23 2.04
N ARG A 191 11.82 8.03 2.76
CA ARG A 191 11.79 7.74 4.19
C ARG A 191 12.17 6.31 4.47
N TYR A 192 11.68 5.37 3.62
CA TYR A 192 12.15 3.99 3.54
C TYR A 192 12.96 3.79 2.27
N ASP A 193 13.88 2.84 2.32
CA ASP A 193 14.73 2.48 1.20
C ASP A 193 14.11 1.35 0.36
N GLY A 194 13.20 0.60 0.95
CA GLY A 194 12.38 -0.40 0.28
C GLY A 194 11.29 -0.96 1.18
N PHE A 195 10.40 -1.72 0.53
CA PHE A 195 9.23 -2.37 1.11
C PHE A 195 9.01 -3.72 0.41
N TRP A 196 8.56 -4.72 1.15
CA TRP A 196 8.10 -5.98 0.57
C TRP A 196 6.89 -6.51 1.34
N GLU A 197 5.93 -7.07 0.63
CA GLU A 197 4.76 -7.73 1.22
C GLU A 197 4.12 -8.65 0.18
N ARG A 198 3.40 -9.70 0.63
CA ARG A 198 2.65 -10.62 -0.21
C ARG A 198 1.16 -10.56 0.05
N GLY A 199 0.39 -10.89 -1.00
CA GLY A 199 -1.04 -11.08 -0.88
C GLY A 199 -1.83 -9.81 -0.64
N LEU A 200 -1.31 -8.67 -1.07
CA LEU A 200 -1.99 -7.38 -1.04
C LEU A 200 -3.10 -7.32 -2.10
N SER A 201 -4.14 -6.57 -1.82
CA SER A 201 -5.18 -6.27 -2.79
C SER A 201 -4.77 -5.14 -3.72
N LEU A 202 -5.46 -5.02 -4.86
CA LEU A 202 -5.16 -3.97 -5.85
C LEU A 202 -5.28 -2.56 -5.25
N TRP A 203 -6.26 -2.32 -4.38
CA TRP A 203 -6.49 -1.02 -3.75
C TRP A 203 -5.40 -0.63 -2.75
N ASP A 204 -4.75 -1.58 -2.09
CA ASP A 204 -3.62 -1.34 -1.18
C ASP A 204 -2.41 -0.77 -1.92
N ILE A 205 -2.21 -1.18 -3.19
CA ILE A 205 -0.97 -0.96 -3.93
C ILE A 205 -1.09 0.01 -5.10
N ALA A 206 -2.25 0.19 -5.72
CA ALA A 206 -2.35 0.91 -6.99
C ALA A 206 -1.81 2.34 -6.94
N ALA A 207 -2.18 3.13 -5.94
CA ALA A 207 -1.66 4.48 -5.78
C ALA A 207 -0.16 4.49 -5.46
N GLY A 208 0.27 3.64 -4.52
CA GLY A 208 1.66 3.50 -4.10
C GLY A 208 2.58 3.04 -5.23
N TYR A 209 2.10 2.14 -6.09
CA TYR A 209 2.80 1.68 -7.29
C TYR A 209 3.22 2.86 -8.17
N LEU A 210 2.29 3.75 -8.48
CA LEU A 210 2.60 4.91 -9.31
C LEU A 210 3.50 5.91 -8.58
N LEU A 211 3.25 6.16 -7.29
CA LEU A 211 4.08 7.05 -6.47
C LEU A 211 5.55 6.61 -6.50
N VAL A 212 5.84 5.32 -6.29
CA VAL A 212 7.21 4.78 -6.33
C VAL A 212 7.84 4.96 -7.70
N LYS A 213 7.14 4.61 -8.78
CA LYS A 213 7.65 4.76 -10.16
C LYS A 213 7.95 6.23 -10.51
N GLU A 214 7.02 7.12 -10.23
CA GLU A 214 7.16 8.55 -10.52
C GLU A 214 8.18 9.26 -9.60
N ALA A 215 8.48 8.69 -8.45
CA ALA A 215 9.58 9.13 -7.59
C ALA A 215 10.96 8.61 -8.03
N GLY A 216 11.04 7.81 -9.10
CA GLY A 216 12.28 7.21 -9.63
C GLY A 216 12.72 5.94 -8.90
N GLY A 217 11.80 5.27 -8.19
CA GLY A 217 11.99 3.95 -7.61
C GLY A 217 11.64 2.81 -8.58
N PHE A 218 11.84 1.60 -8.11
CA PHE A 218 11.46 0.37 -8.79
C PHE A 218 10.46 -0.40 -7.94
N ILE A 219 9.47 -0.99 -8.60
CA ILE A 219 8.47 -1.84 -7.97
C ILE A 219 8.17 -3.03 -8.89
N SER A 220 8.12 -4.23 -8.32
CA SER A 220 7.91 -5.49 -9.05
C SER A 220 7.29 -6.56 -8.15
N ASP A 221 6.98 -7.72 -8.71
CA ASP A 221 6.78 -8.94 -7.94
C ASP A 221 8.13 -9.52 -7.44
N PHE A 222 8.10 -10.58 -6.63
CA PHE A 222 9.30 -11.25 -6.11
C PHE A 222 10.15 -11.93 -7.20
N SER A 223 9.63 -12.05 -8.41
CA SER A 223 10.35 -12.55 -9.59
C SER A 223 10.94 -11.43 -10.45
N ALA A 224 10.89 -10.18 -9.98
CA ALA A 224 11.32 -8.98 -10.69
C ALA A 224 10.50 -8.67 -11.97
N ARG A 225 9.24 -9.12 -12.03
CA ARG A 225 8.33 -8.83 -13.15
C ARG A 225 7.40 -7.67 -12.77
N ASP A 226 6.96 -6.89 -13.74
CA ASP A 226 5.92 -5.84 -13.57
C ASP A 226 4.53 -6.49 -13.50
N ASN A 227 4.27 -7.24 -12.43
CA ASN A 227 3.05 -8.03 -12.22
C ASN A 227 2.44 -7.86 -10.82
N CYS A 228 2.98 -6.98 -10.00
CA CYS A 228 2.56 -6.82 -8.60
C CYS A 228 1.09 -6.38 -8.45
N LEU A 229 0.55 -5.61 -9.40
CA LEU A 229 -0.86 -5.20 -9.39
C LEU A 229 -1.84 -6.37 -9.58
N VAL A 230 -1.37 -7.47 -10.17
CA VAL A 230 -2.18 -8.67 -10.41
C VAL A 230 -1.93 -9.73 -9.34
N SER A 231 -0.66 -9.94 -8.98
CA SER A 231 -0.28 -10.96 -8.00
C SER A 231 -0.56 -10.57 -6.55
N GLY A 232 -0.59 -9.27 -6.24
CA GLY A 232 -0.60 -8.78 -4.87
C GLY A 232 0.75 -8.89 -4.16
N ASP A 233 1.75 -9.42 -4.83
CA ASP A 233 3.10 -9.59 -4.29
C ASP A 233 3.97 -8.39 -4.67
N VAL A 234 4.52 -7.69 -3.69
CA VAL A 234 5.19 -6.41 -3.91
C VAL A 234 6.60 -6.40 -3.35
N VAL A 235 7.54 -5.94 -4.17
CA VAL A 235 8.89 -5.52 -3.74
C VAL A 235 9.17 -4.16 -4.36
N ALA A 236 9.26 -3.13 -3.53
CA ALA A 236 9.53 -1.76 -3.93
C ALA A 236 10.79 -1.23 -3.28
N ALA A 237 11.63 -0.48 -4.00
CA ALA A 237 12.82 0.12 -3.42
C ALA A 237 13.36 1.27 -4.29
N ASN A 238 14.36 2.00 -3.76
CA ASN A 238 15.17 2.88 -4.57
C ASN A 238 15.99 2.09 -5.61
N SER A 239 16.51 2.76 -6.61
CA SER A 239 17.20 2.14 -7.76
C SER A 239 18.43 1.29 -7.38
N ALA A 240 19.11 1.62 -6.27
CA ALA A 240 20.28 0.88 -5.82
C ALA A 240 19.91 -0.35 -4.97
N MET A 241 18.74 -0.38 -4.35
CA MET A 241 18.34 -1.41 -3.38
C MET A 241 17.35 -2.44 -3.92
N HIS A 242 16.65 -2.18 -5.01
CA HIS A 242 15.62 -3.11 -5.53
C HIS A 242 16.19 -4.51 -5.82
N ILE A 243 17.27 -4.61 -6.61
CA ILE A 243 17.90 -5.90 -6.91
C ILE A 243 18.58 -6.53 -5.66
N PRO A 244 19.33 -5.80 -4.83
CA PRO A 244 19.83 -6.34 -3.57
C PRO A 244 18.74 -6.87 -2.63
N LEU A 245 17.60 -6.18 -2.50
CA LEU A 245 16.48 -6.63 -1.71
C LEU A 245 15.90 -7.94 -2.25
N LEU A 246 15.59 -8.02 -3.54
CA LEU A 246 15.14 -9.24 -4.20
C LEU A 246 16.10 -10.42 -4.00
N LYS A 247 17.41 -10.19 -4.07
CA LYS A 247 18.42 -11.24 -3.81
C LYS A 247 18.34 -11.78 -2.39
N LYS A 248 18.19 -10.89 -1.41
CA LYS A 248 18.07 -11.28 0.00
C LYS A 248 16.79 -12.09 0.25
N LEU A 249 15.66 -11.67 -0.31
CA LEU A 249 14.39 -12.38 -0.20
C LEU A 249 14.46 -13.79 -0.85
N ARG A 250 15.15 -13.91 -1.98
CA ARG A 250 15.42 -15.24 -2.61
C ARG A 250 16.32 -16.11 -1.77
N GLN A 251 17.42 -15.56 -1.22
CA GLN A 251 18.32 -16.30 -0.34
C GLN A 251 17.59 -16.89 0.88
N ALA A 252 16.63 -16.16 1.45
CA ALA A 252 15.79 -16.66 2.53
C ALA A 252 15.01 -17.91 2.13
N LYS A 253 14.40 -17.89 0.92
CA LYS A 253 13.67 -19.04 0.36
C LYS A 253 14.59 -20.22 0.10
N ASP A 254 15.72 -20.00 -0.61
CA ASP A 254 16.68 -21.06 -0.97
C ASP A 254 17.25 -21.74 0.28
N SER A 255 17.44 -20.97 1.37
CA SER A 255 17.91 -21.51 2.65
C SER A 255 16.89 -22.42 3.34
N LEU A 256 15.60 -22.14 3.20
CA LEU A 256 14.53 -23.00 3.71
C LEU A 256 14.40 -24.29 2.87
N ASP A 257 14.45 -24.18 1.56
CA ASP A 257 14.36 -25.32 0.64
C ASP A 257 15.51 -26.33 0.82
N GLN A 258 16.64 -25.92 1.41
CA GLN A 258 17.77 -26.79 1.76
C GLN A 258 17.61 -27.51 3.10
N LEU A 259 16.67 -27.08 3.94
CA LEU A 259 16.40 -27.65 5.28
C LEU A 259 15.22 -28.64 5.28
N THR A 260 14.46 -28.68 4.22
CA THR A 260 13.33 -29.60 3.98
C THR A 260 13.74 -30.72 3.03
#